data_67930fd7c0f27aa5f704315f983b78dc
#
_entry.id   67930fd7c0f27aa5f704315f983b78dc
#
_cell.length_a   1.000
_cell.length_b   1.000
_cell.length_c   1.000
_cell.angle_alpha   90.00
_cell.angle_beta   90.00
_cell.angle_gamma   90.00
#
_symmetry.space_group_name_H-M   'P 1'
#
loop_
_entity.id
_entity.type
_entity.pdbx_description
1 polymer ?
#
loop_
_entity_poly.entity_id
_entity_poly.type
_entity_poly.pdbx_seq_one_letter_code
_entity_poly.pdbx_strand_id
1 'polypeptide(L)'
;MKNKFIRSLLAAALGTGLLSIAAPASAFEIKNRDEAPAGFKNILQDFRAFVGEERRYLSPDTIKAKEVNLSDLTLKFDYDPKVFFIGETADLYRDRLDFKATTNSQVETGQIIFGDTSCNTGDRSFPNFSQFCPNPNDALPGKVAPYKPLNVGDWVNLGSFKAGTKLDFQLVSNDINGGIYENGVKGIFSLDQNLNPDNLQHVIGYYYKDYLVLGFEDLWGGGDQDYNDTVFAIDIGKENARGVAKIPEPSVAAAMFAIAGLGLMKTRRRRQAVL
;
A
#
# COMPACT_ATOMS: atom_id res chain seq x y z
N MET A 1 -40.90 -29.76 -69.94
CA MET A 1 -40.93 -29.67 -68.46
C MET A 1 -39.50 -29.49 -67.97
N LYS A 2 -39.14 -28.26 -67.50
CA LYS A 2 -37.78 -27.89 -67.09
C LYS A 2 -37.78 -27.67 -65.58
N ASN A 3 -37.13 -28.58 -64.86
CA ASN A 3 -36.93 -28.47 -63.41
C ASN A 3 -35.76 -27.51 -63.14
N LYS A 4 -36.03 -26.40 -62.45
CA LYS A 4 -35.01 -25.50 -61.90
C LYS A 4 -34.63 -25.93 -60.51
N PHE A 5 -33.42 -26.39 -60.32
CA PHE A 5 -32.80 -26.60 -58.99
C PHE A 5 -32.34 -25.26 -58.42
N ILE A 6 -32.92 -24.86 -57.31
CA ILE A 6 -32.44 -23.72 -56.48
C ILE A 6 -31.35 -24.27 -55.58
N ARG A 7 -30.11 -23.83 -55.76
CA ARG A 7 -29.01 -24.11 -54.79
C ARG A 7 -29.00 -23.02 -53.74
N SER A 8 -29.38 -23.39 -52.53
CA SER A 8 -29.20 -22.53 -51.35
C SER A 8 -27.73 -22.57 -50.95
N LEU A 9 -27.06 -21.42 -51.00
CA LEU A 9 -25.73 -21.22 -50.40
C LEU A 9 -25.92 -20.96 -48.88
N LEU A 10 -25.47 -21.92 -48.07
CA LEU A 10 -25.32 -21.72 -46.63
C LEU A 10 -23.98 -21.02 -46.38
N ALA A 11 -24.00 -19.76 -46.03
CA ALA A 11 -22.80 -19.02 -45.59
C ALA A 11 -22.56 -19.35 -44.13
N ALA A 12 -21.57 -20.18 -43.83
CA ALA A 12 -21.08 -20.39 -42.49
C ALA A 12 -20.20 -19.20 -42.11
N ALA A 13 -20.70 -18.35 -41.22
CA ALA A 13 -19.90 -17.31 -40.56
C ALA A 13 -19.01 -17.98 -39.52
N LEU A 14 -17.74 -18.16 -39.84
CA LEU A 14 -16.70 -18.50 -38.88
C LEU A 14 -16.44 -17.26 -38.00
N GLY A 15 -17.06 -17.21 -36.86
CA GLY A 15 -16.73 -16.28 -35.79
C GLY A 15 -15.36 -16.64 -35.22
N THR A 16 -14.31 -15.94 -35.65
CA THR A 16 -13.01 -15.97 -34.95
C THR A 16 -13.16 -15.26 -33.64
N GLY A 17 -13.48 -16.03 -32.59
CA GLY A 17 -13.36 -15.57 -31.21
C GLY A 17 -11.89 -15.24 -30.97
N LEU A 18 -11.57 -13.97 -30.88
CA LEU A 18 -10.30 -13.50 -30.33
C LEU A 18 -10.28 -13.94 -28.85
N LEU A 19 -9.66 -15.09 -28.59
CA LEU A 19 -9.16 -15.41 -27.26
C LEU A 19 -8.09 -14.37 -26.95
N SER A 20 -8.47 -13.31 -26.25
CA SER A 20 -7.50 -12.46 -25.57
C SER A 20 -6.78 -13.33 -24.54
N ILE A 21 -5.62 -13.84 -24.91
CA ILE A 21 -4.67 -14.39 -23.95
C ILE A 21 -4.28 -13.20 -23.08
N ALA A 22 -4.84 -13.12 -21.87
CA ALA A 22 -4.35 -12.18 -20.89
C ALA A 22 -2.86 -12.50 -20.71
N ALA A 23 -2.00 -11.54 -21.06
CA ALA A 23 -0.59 -11.64 -20.76
C ALA A 23 -0.47 -11.85 -19.23
N PRO A 24 0.42 -12.74 -18.76
CA PRO A 24 0.66 -12.86 -17.33
C PRO A 24 1.00 -11.47 -16.80
N ALA A 25 0.33 -11.08 -15.69
CA ALA A 25 0.61 -9.82 -15.04
C ALA A 25 2.12 -9.78 -14.77
N SER A 26 2.84 -8.85 -15.40
CA SER A 26 4.27 -8.70 -15.17
C SER A 26 4.44 -8.26 -13.72
N ALA A 27 5.17 -9.04 -12.93
CA ALA A 27 5.57 -8.61 -11.61
C ALA A 27 6.39 -7.31 -11.74
N PHE A 28 6.20 -6.38 -10.80
CA PHE A 28 7.00 -5.16 -10.76
C PHE A 28 8.48 -5.48 -10.56
N GLU A 29 9.36 -4.66 -11.12
CA GLU A 29 10.80 -4.79 -10.90
C GLU A 29 11.14 -4.32 -9.49
N ILE A 30 11.65 -5.23 -8.66
CA ILE A 30 12.16 -4.90 -7.33
C ILE A 30 13.54 -4.27 -7.47
N LYS A 31 13.69 -3.05 -6.98
CA LYS A 31 14.93 -2.27 -6.94
C LYS A 31 15.53 -2.28 -5.56
N ASN A 32 16.87 -2.26 -5.51
CA ASN A 32 17.58 -2.20 -4.25
C ASN A 32 17.44 -0.83 -3.57
N ARG A 33 17.50 -0.79 -2.22
CA ARG A 33 17.46 0.47 -1.44
C ARG A 33 18.52 1.50 -1.87
N ASP A 34 19.68 1.08 -2.40
CA ASP A 34 20.71 2.00 -2.85
C ASP A 34 20.26 2.86 -4.04
N GLU A 35 19.33 2.32 -4.84
CA GLU A 35 18.68 2.99 -5.95
C GLU A 35 17.45 3.83 -5.53
N ALA A 36 17.07 3.75 -4.25
CA ALA A 36 15.92 4.48 -3.75
C ALA A 36 16.15 6.02 -3.79
N PRO A 37 15.09 6.81 -3.95
CA PRO A 37 15.18 8.27 -3.91
C PRO A 37 15.92 8.78 -2.66
N ALA A 38 16.76 9.80 -2.82
CA ALA A 38 17.54 10.34 -1.71
C ALA A 38 16.67 10.78 -0.52
N GLY A 39 15.49 11.35 -0.79
CA GLY A 39 14.53 11.73 0.25
C GLY A 39 14.13 10.56 1.14
N PHE A 40 13.86 9.39 0.56
CA PHE A 40 13.54 8.17 1.31
C PHE A 40 14.76 7.65 2.09
N LYS A 41 15.92 7.55 1.43
CA LYS A 41 17.16 7.05 2.08
C LYS A 41 17.52 7.84 3.34
N ASN A 42 17.34 9.18 3.31
CA ASN A 42 17.66 10.06 4.43
C ASN A 42 16.76 9.83 5.67
N ILE A 43 15.59 9.24 5.51
CA ILE A 43 14.64 9.00 6.60
C ILE A 43 14.37 7.52 6.86
N LEU A 44 15.01 6.61 6.10
CA LEU A 44 14.78 5.17 6.23
C LEU A 44 14.92 4.67 7.68
N GLN A 45 15.95 5.15 8.39
CA GLN A 45 16.17 4.77 9.79
C GLN A 45 15.06 5.22 10.75
N ASP A 46 14.28 6.23 10.38
CA ASP A 46 13.19 6.70 11.23
C ASP A 46 11.98 5.75 11.21
N PHE A 47 11.84 4.95 10.13
CA PHE A 47 10.71 4.01 10.01
C PHE A 47 10.80 2.79 10.95
N ARG A 48 11.96 2.53 11.59
CA ARG A 48 12.12 1.40 12.51
C ARG A 48 11.12 1.38 13.67
N ALA A 49 10.64 2.56 14.08
CA ALA A 49 9.66 2.68 15.15
C ALA A 49 8.29 2.09 14.79
N PHE A 50 8.01 1.90 13.50
CA PHE A 50 6.76 1.29 13.03
C PHE A 50 6.82 -0.24 13.02
N VAL A 51 7.99 -0.84 13.21
CA VAL A 51 8.19 -2.29 13.23
C VAL A 51 8.51 -2.79 14.63
N GLY A 52 9.41 -2.13 15.33
CA GLY A 52 9.98 -2.61 16.59
C GLY A 52 9.14 -2.37 17.86
N GLU A 53 7.88 -1.96 17.74
CA GLU A 53 7.00 -1.66 18.88
C GLU A 53 5.91 -2.74 19.01
N GLU A 54 6.13 -3.71 19.87
CA GLU A 54 5.17 -4.75 20.26
C GLU A 54 4.03 -4.14 21.11
N ARG A 55 3.04 -3.52 20.47
CA ARG A 55 1.90 -2.88 21.13
C ARG A 55 0.66 -2.96 20.29
N ARG A 56 -0.48 -3.12 20.95
CA ARG A 56 -1.80 -3.18 20.31
C ARG A 56 -2.12 -2.00 19.38
N TYR A 57 -1.51 -0.90 19.48
CA TYR A 57 -1.51 0.24 18.55
C TYR A 57 -0.23 1.02 18.77
N LEU A 58 0.47 1.34 17.71
CA LEU A 58 1.55 2.31 17.82
C LEU A 58 0.98 3.64 18.28
N SER A 59 1.51 4.17 19.38
CA SER A 59 1.09 5.48 19.86
C SER A 59 1.54 6.55 18.86
N PRO A 60 0.62 7.32 18.23
CA PRO A 60 0.97 8.40 17.32
C PRO A 60 1.93 9.42 17.94
N ASP A 61 1.84 9.63 19.26
CA ASP A 61 2.73 10.53 19.99
C ASP A 61 4.16 9.98 20.07
N THR A 62 4.31 8.65 20.23
CA THR A 62 5.62 7.99 20.28
C THR A 62 6.31 8.02 18.92
N ILE A 63 5.60 7.66 17.85
CA ILE A 63 6.15 7.61 16.48
C ILE A 63 6.12 8.97 15.78
N LYS A 64 5.48 9.99 16.39
CA LYS A 64 5.30 11.34 15.80
C LYS A 64 4.66 11.32 14.43
N ALA A 65 3.72 10.41 14.23
CA ALA A 65 2.97 10.21 13.01
C ALA A 65 1.48 10.49 13.24
N LYS A 66 0.74 10.70 12.17
CA LYS A 66 -0.70 10.89 12.22
C LYS A 66 -1.40 9.68 11.61
N GLU A 67 -2.23 9.02 12.39
CA GLU A 67 -3.10 7.95 11.87
C GLU A 67 -4.05 8.49 10.79
N VAL A 68 -4.26 7.70 9.74
CA VAL A 68 -5.08 8.06 8.59
C VAL A 68 -6.04 6.94 8.22
N ASN A 69 -7.21 7.31 7.72
CA ASN A 69 -8.16 6.34 7.16
C ASN A 69 -7.75 5.98 5.73
N LEU A 70 -7.54 4.71 5.48
CA LEU A 70 -7.09 4.17 4.19
C LEU A 70 -8.22 3.54 3.35
N SER A 71 -9.44 3.41 3.87
CA SER A 71 -10.55 2.73 3.18
C SER A 71 -10.90 3.35 1.82
N ASP A 72 -10.51 4.60 1.61
CA ASP A 72 -10.66 5.33 0.35
C ASP A 72 -9.35 6.04 -0.02
N LEU A 73 -8.32 5.26 -0.33
CA LEU A 73 -7.03 5.77 -0.78
C LEU A 73 -7.13 6.17 -2.25
N THR A 74 -7.69 7.35 -2.52
CA THR A 74 -7.85 7.89 -3.87
C THR A 74 -6.86 9.02 -4.14
N LEU A 75 -6.12 8.92 -5.25
CA LEU A 75 -5.20 9.97 -5.70
C LEU A 75 -5.98 11.23 -6.11
N LYS A 76 -5.58 12.38 -5.59
CA LYS A 76 -6.11 13.69 -5.98
C LYS A 76 -5.33 14.32 -7.14
N PHE A 77 -4.09 13.90 -7.31
CA PHE A 77 -3.15 14.38 -8.33
C PHE A 77 -2.51 13.19 -9.03
N ASP A 78 -2.17 13.35 -10.30
CA ASP A 78 -1.40 12.37 -11.08
C ASP A 78 -0.08 12.08 -10.35
N TYR A 79 0.28 10.81 -10.23
CA TYR A 79 1.53 10.40 -9.58
C TYR A 79 2.01 9.01 -9.99
N ASP A 80 3.29 8.75 -9.76
CA ASP A 80 3.96 7.45 -9.94
C ASP A 80 4.28 6.87 -8.55
N PRO A 81 3.34 6.12 -7.92
CA PRO A 81 3.54 5.63 -6.57
C PRO A 81 4.71 4.67 -6.45
N LYS A 82 5.40 4.74 -5.32
CA LYS A 82 6.49 3.84 -4.96
C LYS A 82 6.18 3.17 -3.63
N VAL A 83 6.48 1.88 -3.56
CA VAL A 83 6.30 1.05 -2.36
C VAL A 83 7.65 0.57 -1.89
N PHE A 84 7.96 0.82 -0.62
CA PHE A 84 9.22 0.48 0.03
C PHE A 84 8.94 -0.53 1.14
N PHE A 85 9.64 -1.64 1.14
CA PHE A 85 9.61 -2.58 2.25
C PHE A 85 10.38 -1.99 3.44
N ILE A 86 9.75 -1.97 4.61
CA ILE A 86 10.37 -1.43 5.83
C ILE A 86 10.85 -2.55 6.74
N GLY A 87 10.05 -3.58 6.92
CA GLY A 87 10.42 -4.69 7.78
C GLY A 87 9.23 -5.55 8.16
N GLU A 88 9.48 -6.54 8.99
CA GLU A 88 8.48 -7.51 9.45
C GLU A 88 8.85 -8.09 10.81
N THR A 89 7.83 -8.51 11.58
CA THR A 89 7.97 -9.24 12.84
C THR A 89 7.40 -10.64 12.79
N ALA A 90 6.69 -10.99 11.71
CA ALA A 90 6.03 -12.28 11.54
C ALA A 90 7.01 -13.45 11.59
N ASP A 91 6.97 -14.23 12.66
CA ASP A 91 7.89 -15.35 12.91
C ASP A 91 7.68 -16.57 12.01
N LEU A 92 6.43 -16.79 11.53
CA LEU A 92 6.03 -18.04 10.91
C LEU A 92 5.49 -17.87 9.49
N TYR A 93 4.97 -16.70 9.15
CA TYR A 93 4.30 -16.46 7.89
C TYR A 93 5.22 -15.76 6.90
N ARG A 94 5.04 -16.11 5.64
CA ARG A 94 5.75 -15.52 4.51
C ARG A 94 4.70 -15.00 3.55
N ASP A 95 4.41 -13.74 3.69
CA ASP A 95 3.31 -13.09 3.04
C ASP A 95 3.66 -12.61 1.65
N ARG A 96 2.63 -12.27 0.89
CA ARG A 96 2.75 -11.59 -0.40
C ARG A 96 1.98 -10.28 -0.36
N LEU A 97 2.57 -9.21 -0.87
CA LEU A 97 1.88 -7.94 -1.06
C LEU A 97 1.40 -7.82 -2.50
N ASP A 98 0.09 -7.68 -2.66
CA ASP A 98 -0.58 -7.42 -3.92
C ASP A 98 -1.10 -5.98 -3.98
N PHE A 99 -1.44 -5.54 -5.19
CA PHE A 99 -1.93 -4.20 -5.47
C PHE A 99 -3.06 -4.23 -6.49
N LYS A 100 -4.07 -3.41 -6.27
CA LYS A 100 -5.15 -3.13 -7.22
C LYS A 100 -5.30 -1.64 -7.41
N ALA A 101 -5.51 -1.23 -8.66
CA ALA A 101 -5.91 0.13 -8.99
C ALA A 101 -7.30 0.13 -9.59
N THR A 102 -8.14 1.09 -9.20
CA THR A 102 -9.47 1.26 -9.77
C THR A 102 -9.61 2.67 -10.30
N THR A 103 -9.85 2.80 -11.61
CA THR A 103 -10.07 4.08 -12.28
C THR A 103 -11.40 4.02 -13.02
N ASN A 104 -12.31 4.97 -12.77
CA ASN A 104 -13.64 5.02 -13.43
C ASN A 104 -14.41 3.68 -13.36
N SER A 105 -14.39 3.01 -12.21
CA SER A 105 -15.01 1.70 -11.97
C SER A 105 -14.40 0.53 -12.76
N GLN A 106 -13.32 0.75 -13.49
CA GLN A 106 -12.52 -0.32 -14.08
C GLN A 106 -11.41 -0.70 -13.09
N VAL A 107 -11.41 -1.96 -12.70
CA VAL A 107 -10.37 -2.52 -11.82
C VAL A 107 -9.27 -3.07 -12.70
N GLU A 108 -8.07 -2.52 -12.57
CA GLU A 108 -6.87 -3.22 -13.06
C GLU A 108 -6.65 -4.44 -12.16
N THR A 109 -6.50 -5.60 -12.79
CA THR A 109 -6.31 -6.87 -12.07
C THR A 109 -5.11 -6.78 -11.13
N GLY A 110 -5.28 -7.33 -9.94
CA GLY A 110 -4.25 -7.30 -8.89
C GLY A 110 -2.89 -7.76 -9.41
N GLN A 111 -1.88 -6.96 -9.16
CA GLN A 111 -0.49 -7.24 -9.51
C GLN A 111 0.30 -7.52 -8.24
N ILE A 112 1.24 -8.46 -8.31
CA ILE A 112 2.15 -8.76 -7.21
C ILE A 112 3.18 -7.65 -7.12
N ILE A 113 3.24 -6.97 -5.96
CA ILE A 113 4.29 -5.99 -5.64
C ILE A 113 5.52 -6.73 -5.12
N PHE A 114 5.35 -7.43 -4.00
CA PHE A 114 6.37 -8.25 -3.39
C PHE A 114 5.85 -9.67 -3.22
N GLY A 115 6.51 -10.63 -3.87
CA GLY A 115 6.08 -12.01 -3.83
C GLY A 115 6.41 -12.72 -2.50
N ASP A 116 7.31 -12.14 -1.71
CA ASP A 116 7.72 -12.62 -0.39
C ASP A 116 8.14 -11.42 0.44
N THR A 117 7.38 -11.09 1.47
CA THR A 117 7.63 -9.93 2.33
C THR A 117 8.51 -10.24 3.54
N SER A 118 9.12 -11.44 3.58
CA SER A 118 10.05 -11.79 4.65
C SER A 118 11.36 -11.00 4.56
N CYS A 119 11.95 -10.76 5.70
CA CYS A 119 13.26 -10.13 5.80
C CYS A 119 14.38 -11.04 5.28
N ASN A 120 15.28 -10.49 4.47
CA ASN A 120 16.48 -11.19 4.04
C ASN A 120 17.51 -11.25 5.16
N THR A 121 17.76 -12.44 5.70
CA THR A 121 18.76 -12.67 6.77
C THR A 121 20.18 -12.29 6.35
N GLY A 122 20.47 -12.24 5.05
CA GLY A 122 21.74 -11.73 4.52
C GLY A 122 21.95 -10.22 4.69
N ASP A 123 20.89 -9.46 4.98
CA ASP A 123 20.93 -8.00 5.19
C ASP A 123 21.28 -7.58 6.64
N ARG A 124 21.63 -8.52 7.51
CA ARG A 124 21.94 -8.27 8.95
C ARG A 124 23.05 -7.25 9.19
N SER A 125 23.85 -6.94 8.17
CA SER A 125 24.84 -5.86 8.23
C SER A 125 24.24 -4.45 8.12
N PHE A 126 22.96 -4.34 7.72
CA PHE A 126 22.27 -3.06 7.67
C PHE A 126 22.12 -2.46 9.07
N PRO A 127 22.40 -1.15 9.25
CA PRO A 127 22.34 -0.52 10.58
C PRO A 127 20.97 -0.69 11.26
N ASN A 128 20.98 -1.17 12.49
CA ASN A 128 19.78 -1.45 13.29
C ASN A 128 18.83 -2.49 12.67
N PHE A 129 19.36 -3.43 11.89
CA PHE A 129 18.58 -4.48 11.23
C PHE A 129 17.56 -5.15 12.17
N SER A 130 17.96 -5.50 13.40
CA SER A 130 17.07 -6.13 14.38
C SER A 130 15.90 -5.28 14.86
N GLN A 131 15.88 -4.00 14.54
CA GLN A 131 14.74 -3.09 14.81
C GLN A 131 13.78 -2.98 13.62
N PHE A 132 14.17 -3.51 12.46
CA PHE A 132 13.33 -3.63 11.28
C PHE A 132 12.88 -5.06 11.05
N CYS A 133 13.65 -6.01 11.53
CA CYS A 133 13.47 -7.45 11.37
C CYS A 133 13.89 -8.13 12.68
N PRO A 134 13.10 -8.01 13.75
CA PRO A 134 13.46 -8.60 15.04
C PRO A 134 13.55 -10.13 14.98
N ASN A 135 12.68 -10.77 14.22
CA ASN A 135 12.56 -12.20 14.09
C ASN A 135 12.68 -12.62 12.61
N PRO A 136 13.84 -12.39 11.95
CA PRO A 136 13.94 -12.71 10.52
C PRO A 136 13.77 -14.21 10.32
N ASN A 137 12.79 -14.58 9.51
CA ASN A 137 12.51 -15.97 9.16
C ASN A 137 13.72 -16.57 8.43
N ASP A 138 14.49 -17.40 9.12
CA ASP A 138 15.46 -18.25 8.46
C ASP A 138 14.65 -19.24 7.61
N ALA A 139 14.83 -19.20 6.30
CA ALA A 139 14.05 -19.96 5.33
C ALA A 139 13.71 -21.36 5.86
N LEU A 140 12.42 -21.67 6.01
CA LEU A 140 11.99 -22.98 6.48
C LEU A 140 12.62 -24.05 5.59
N PRO A 141 13.33 -25.02 6.14
CA PRO A 141 14.02 -26.05 5.37
C PRO A 141 13.05 -26.77 4.43
N GLY A 142 13.33 -26.78 3.15
CA GLY A 142 12.66 -27.66 2.18
C GLY A 142 11.65 -27.00 1.23
N LYS A 143 11.34 -25.71 1.34
CA LYS A 143 10.52 -25.02 0.33
C LYS A 143 11.34 -23.97 -0.41
N VAL A 144 11.62 -24.22 -1.69
CA VAL A 144 12.18 -23.21 -2.59
C VAL A 144 11.00 -22.32 -3.04
N ALA A 145 10.92 -21.13 -2.45
CA ALA A 145 9.94 -20.16 -2.89
C ALA A 145 10.33 -19.58 -4.26
N PRO A 146 9.37 -19.25 -5.14
CA PRO A 146 9.65 -18.59 -6.40
C PRO A 146 10.16 -17.16 -6.20
N TYR A 147 9.93 -16.58 -5.03
CA TYR A 147 10.31 -15.22 -4.67
C TYR A 147 11.37 -15.22 -3.57
N LYS A 148 12.14 -14.16 -3.50
CA LYS A 148 13.22 -13.99 -2.52
C LYS A 148 12.75 -13.02 -1.42
N PRO A 149 13.20 -13.27 -0.16
CA PRO A 149 13.05 -12.29 0.92
C PRO A 149 13.66 -10.94 0.55
N LEU A 150 13.15 -9.88 1.16
CA LEU A 150 13.47 -8.48 0.87
C LEU A 150 14.56 -7.94 1.81
N ASN A 151 15.38 -7.04 1.28
CA ASN A 151 16.20 -6.18 2.12
C ASN A 151 15.38 -4.97 2.59
N VAL A 152 15.66 -4.50 3.80
CA VAL A 152 15.07 -3.26 4.31
C VAL A 152 15.33 -2.12 3.33
N GLY A 153 14.28 -1.47 2.84
CA GLY A 153 14.34 -0.40 1.86
C GLY A 153 14.34 -0.83 0.39
N ASP A 154 14.23 -2.14 0.07
CA ASP A 154 13.93 -2.59 -1.29
C ASP A 154 12.58 -2.02 -1.73
N TRP A 155 12.43 -1.67 -3.01
CA TRP A 155 11.28 -0.91 -3.46
C TRP A 155 10.87 -1.21 -4.90
N VAL A 156 9.64 -0.83 -5.24
CA VAL A 156 9.10 -0.87 -6.59
C VAL A 156 8.48 0.47 -6.97
N ASN A 157 8.44 0.75 -8.27
CA ASN A 157 7.64 1.82 -8.86
C ASN A 157 6.41 1.16 -9.52
N LEU A 158 5.21 1.58 -9.11
CA LEU A 158 3.95 1.03 -9.60
C LEU A 158 3.55 1.57 -10.99
N GLY A 159 4.29 2.53 -11.54
CA GLY A 159 3.93 3.24 -12.78
C GLY A 159 3.06 4.46 -12.51
N SER A 160 2.55 5.05 -13.60
CA SER A 160 1.84 6.32 -13.57
C SER A 160 0.34 6.13 -13.42
N PHE A 161 -0.26 6.77 -12.43
CA PHE A 161 -1.71 6.80 -12.20
C PHE A 161 -2.26 8.21 -12.27
N LYS A 162 -3.49 8.32 -12.77
CA LYS A 162 -4.22 9.58 -12.88
C LYS A 162 -4.94 9.92 -11.58
N ALA A 163 -5.17 11.20 -11.37
CA ALA A 163 -6.09 11.67 -10.35
C ALA A 163 -7.45 10.96 -10.46
N GLY A 164 -8.05 10.61 -9.33
CA GLY A 164 -9.27 9.80 -9.26
C GLY A 164 -9.03 8.29 -9.23
N THR A 165 -7.79 7.81 -9.38
CA THR A 165 -7.48 6.39 -9.20
C THR A 165 -7.49 6.04 -7.72
N LYS A 166 -8.30 5.03 -7.35
CA LYS A 166 -8.30 4.41 -6.02
C LYS A 166 -7.24 3.31 -6.01
N LEU A 167 -6.39 3.34 -4.99
CA LEU A 167 -5.34 2.34 -4.75
C LEU A 167 -5.78 1.43 -3.60
N ASP A 168 -5.57 0.12 -3.74
CA ASP A 168 -5.79 -0.87 -2.69
C ASP A 168 -4.57 -1.79 -2.62
N PHE A 169 -4.00 -1.91 -1.43
CA PHE A 169 -2.89 -2.80 -1.13
C PHE A 169 -3.44 -3.97 -0.33
N GLN A 170 -3.07 -5.20 -0.71
CA GLN A 170 -3.61 -6.41 -0.12
C GLN A 170 -2.48 -7.33 0.32
N LEU A 171 -2.51 -7.71 1.59
CA LEU A 171 -1.62 -8.75 2.11
C LEU A 171 -2.28 -10.11 1.90
N VAL A 172 -1.57 -11.02 1.23
CA VAL A 172 -1.98 -12.41 1.10
C VAL A 172 -1.19 -13.21 2.11
N SER A 173 -1.86 -13.56 3.21
CA SER A 173 -1.21 -14.17 4.36
C SER A 173 -0.63 -15.53 4.04
N ASN A 174 0.64 -15.72 4.40
CA ASN A 174 1.44 -16.93 4.28
C ASN A 174 1.41 -17.57 2.86
N ASP A 175 1.30 -16.74 1.81
CA ASP A 175 1.10 -17.21 0.43
C ASP A 175 2.22 -18.13 -0.06
N ILE A 176 3.45 -17.88 0.35
CA ILE A 176 4.63 -18.69 0.00
C ILE A 176 4.50 -20.13 0.50
N ASN A 177 3.85 -20.34 1.63
CA ASN A 177 3.59 -21.65 2.20
C ASN A 177 2.21 -22.23 1.81
N GLY A 178 1.52 -21.60 0.86
CA GLY A 178 0.23 -22.04 0.32
C GLY A 178 -0.96 -21.23 0.82
N GLY A 179 -0.72 -20.23 1.67
CA GLY A 179 -1.75 -19.36 2.25
C GLY A 179 -2.40 -19.94 3.50
N ILE A 180 -3.02 -19.08 4.28
CA ILE A 180 -3.90 -19.51 5.38
C ILE A 180 -5.36 -19.48 4.92
N TYR A 181 -6.15 -20.40 5.44
CA TYR A 181 -7.55 -20.55 5.09
C TYR A 181 -8.39 -20.77 6.33
N GLU A 182 -9.53 -20.08 6.40
CA GLU A 182 -10.57 -20.37 7.36
C GLU A 182 -11.88 -20.62 6.63
N ASN A 183 -12.56 -21.74 6.94
CA ASN A 183 -13.77 -22.18 6.26
C ASN A 183 -13.67 -22.22 4.72
N GLY A 184 -12.47 -22.52 4.18
CA GLY A 184 -12.18 -22.58 2.75
C GLY A 184 -11.96 -21.21 2.07
N VAL A 185 -11.97 -20.12 2.83
CA VAL A 185 -11.69 -18.77 2.34
C VAL A 185 -10.24 -18.42 2.67
N LYS A 186 -9.51 -17.92 1.68
CA LYS A 186 -8.10 -17.51 1.82
C LYS A 186 -7.99 -16.18 2.57
N GLY A 187 -7.01 -16.06 3.48
CA GLY A 187 -6.66 -14.82 4.14
C GLY A 187 -6.03 -13.82 3.16
N ILE A 188 -6.83 -12.87 2.70
CA ILE A 188 -6.41 -11.75 1.87
C ILE A 188 -6.94 -10.49 2.54
N PHE A 189 -6.05 -9.67 3.06
CA PHE A 189 -6.38 -8.52 3.89
C PHE A 189 -6.11 -7.21 3.14
N SER A 190 -7.17 -6.41 3.00
CA SER A 190 -7.24 -5.16 2.23
C SER A 190 -7.24 -3.96 3.16
N LEU A 191 -6.94 -2.78 2.60
CA LEU A 191 -7.05 -1.49 3.29
C LEU A 191 -8.48 -1.19 3.80
N ASP A 192 -9.49 -1.73 3.13
CA ASP A 192 -10.90 -1.59 3.55
C ASP A 192 -11.32 -2.81 4.35
N GLN A 193 -11.55 -2.63 5.64
CA GLN A 193 -12.02 -3.65 6.56
C GLN A 193 -13.24 -4.44 6.03
N ASN A 194 -14.15 -3.76 5.32
CA ASN A 194 -15.36 -4.42 4.80
C ASN A 194 -15.08 -5.41 3.66
N LEU A 195 -13.87 -5.39 3.09
CA LEU A 195 -13.43 -6.33 2.07
C LEU A 195 -12.66 -7.50 2.66
N ASN A 196 -12.33 -7.47 3.94
CA ASN A 196 -11.61 -8.54 4.61
C ASN A 196 -12.55 -9.71 4.91
N PRO A 197 -12.10 -10.95 4.76
CA PRO A 197 -12.95 -12.12 4.84
C PRO A 197 -13.55 -12.38 6.24
N ASP A 198 -12.93 -11.82 7.29
CA ASP A 198 -13.41 -11.85 8.68
C ASP A 198 -14.07 -10.54 9.13
N ASN A 199 -14.14 -9.53 8.25
CA ASN A 199 -14.65 -8.18 8.52
C ASN A 199 -13.89 -7.43 9.62
N LEU A 200 -12.64 -7.81 9.91
CA LEU A 200 -11.78 -7.12 10.87
C LEU A 200 -10.79 -6.19 10.16
N GLN A 201 -10.28 -5.24 10.91
CA GLN A 201 -9.19 -4.38 10.46
C GLN A 201 -7.88 -5.17 10.54
N HIS A 202 -7.17 -5.26 9.41
CA HIS A 202 -5.86 -5.89 9.30
C HIS A 202 -4.79 -4.91 8.85
N VAL A 203 -5.15 -3.66 8.62
CA VAL A 203 -4.21 -2.64 8.16
C VAL A 203 -4.45 -1.36 8.93
N ILE A 204 -3.38 -0.78 9.47
CA ILE A 204 -3.39 0.57 9.99
C ILE A 204 -2.50 1.47 9.14
N GLY A 205 -2.89 2.71 8.97
CA GLY A 205 -2.13 3.67 8.17
C GLY A 205 -1.72 4.89 8.95
N TYR A 206 -0.50 5.34 8.69
CA TYR A 206 0.03 6.58 9.25
C TYR A 206 0.56 7.51 8.18
N TYR A 207 0.34 8.81 8.34
CA TYR A 207 1.08 9.83 7.61
C TYR A 207 2.36 10.17 8.38
N TYR A 208 3.50 10.00 7.73
CA TYR A 208 4.80 10.30 8.31
C TYR A 208 5.75 10.89 7.26
N LYS A 209 6.20 12.11 7.46
CA LYS A 209 7.19 12.79 6.59
C LYS A 209 6.89 12.72 5.09
N ASP A 210 5.64 13.02 4.72
CA ASP A 210 5.11 12.99 3.35
C ASP A 210 4.95 11.57 2.74
N TYR A 211 5.13 10.50 3.52
CA TYR A 211 4.83 9.11 3.18
C TYR A 211 3.57 8.62 3.90
N LEU A 212 2.91 7.63 3.32
CA LEU A 212 1.98 6.78 4.07
C LEU A 212 2.76 5.55 4.56
N VAL A 213 2.60 5.20 5.83
CA VAL A 213 3.15 3.96 6.38
C VAL A 213 1.98 3.03 6.63
N LEU A 214 2.04 1.83 6.06
CA LEU A 214 1.04 0.78 6.22
C LEU A 214 1.64 -0.33 7.09
N GLY A 215 0.97 -0.65 8.18
CA GLY A 215 1.28 -1.82 8.99
C GLY A 215 0.17 -2.84 8.87
N PHE A 216 0.52 -4.09 8.68
CA PHE A 216 -0.40 -5.20 8.47
C PHE A 216 -0.34 -6.21 9.62
N GLU A 217 -1.51 -6.82 9.89
CA GLU A 217 -1.71 -8.04 10.65
C GLU A 217 -1.98 -9.19 9.69
N ASP A 218 -1.26 -10.27 9.79
CA ASP A 218 -1.33 -11.40 8.86
C ASP A 218 -2.22 -12.55 9.35
N LEU A 219 -2.68 -12.51 10.60
CA LEU A 219 -3.51 -13.55 11.22
C LEU A 219 -5.01 -13.30 11.09
N TRP A 220 -5.77 -14.38 10.82
CA TRP A 220 -7.22 -14.38 11.01
C TRP A 220 -7.61 -13.96 12.42
N GLY A 221 -8.67 -13.15 12.53
CA GLY A 221 -9.11 -12.63 13.82
C GLY A 221 -8.34 -11.40 14.31
N GLY A 222 -7.42 -10.87 13.46
CA GLY A 222 -6.73 -9.61 13.70
C GLY A 222 -5.55 -9.70 14.68
N GLY A 223 -4.94 -10.87 14.83
CA GLY A 223 -3.69 -11.07 15.56
C GLY A 223 -3.68 -10.44 16.96
N ASP A 224 -2.54 -9.89 17.35
CA ASP A 224 -2.37 -9.13 18.60
C ASP A 224 -2.61 -7.62 18.44
N GLN A 225 -2.87 -7.18 17.21
CA GLN A 225 -3.28 -5.83 16.81
C GLN A 225 -2.18 -4.78 17.03
N ASP A 226 -0.95 -5.14 16.85
CA ASP A 226 0.16 -4.19 16.85
C ASP A 226 0.52 -3.71 15.44
N TYR A 227 0.00 -4.39 14.40
CA TYR A 227 0.10 -4.02 12.99
C TYR A 227 1.54 -3.85 12.51
N ASN A 228 2.41 -4.75 12.91
CA ASN A 228 3.81 -4.72 12.54
C ASN A 228 4.31 -6.03 11.89
N ASP A 229 3.42 -7.04 11.69
CA ASP A 229 3.78 -8.29 11.02
C ASP A 229 4.44 -8.03 9.67
N THR A 230 3.94 -7.04 8.92
CA THR A 230 4.63 -6.51 7.73
C THR A 230 4.37 -5.01 7.57
N VAL A 231 5.44 -4.23 7.40
CA VAL A 231 5.37 -2.77 7.31
C VAL A 231 5.94 -2.27 5.99
N PHE A 232 5.19 -1.36 5.35
CA PHE A 232 5.57 -0.69 4.11
C PHE A 232 5.47 0.83 4.23
N ALA A 233 6.38 1.55 3.56
CA ALA A 233 6.21 2.98 3.31
C ALA A 233 5.79 3.19 1.86
N ILE A 234 4.79 4.05 1.64
CA ILE A 234 4.23 4.32 0.33
C ILE A 234 4.42 5.80 0.00
N ASP A 235 5.14 6.09 -1.08
CA ASP A 235 5.20 7.42 -1.67
C ASP A 235 4.09 7.55 -2.72
N ILE A 236 3.04 8.26 -2.40
CA ILE A 236 1.96 8.63 -3.34
C ILE A 236 2.05 10.10 -3.75
N GLY A 237 3.17 10.74 -3.46
CA GLY A 237 3.38 12.18 -3.63
C GLY A 237 2.84 12.99 -2.44
N LYS A 238 3.60 13.99 -2.08
CA LYS A 238 3.36 14.83 -0.91
C LYS A 238 1.93 15.36 -0.81
N GLU A 239 1.40 15.90 -1.90
CA GLU A 239 0.08 16.53 -1.90
C GLU A 239 -1.05 15.49 -1.77
N ASN A 240 -0.90 14.31 -2.38
CA ASN A 240 -1.80 13.19 -2.18
C ASN A 240 -1.76 12.71 -0.72
N ALA A 241 -0.57 12.48 -0.16
CA ALA A 241 -0.39 12.01 1.22
C ALA A 241 -0.97 13.01 2.25
N ARG A 242 -0.76 14.32 2.04
CA ARG A 242 -1.36 15.37 2.86
C ARG A 242 -2.87 15.39 2.75
N GLY A 243 -3.40 15.17 1.54
CA GLY A 243 -4.83 15.07 1.31
C GLY A 243 -5.48 13.91 2.08
N VAL A 244 -4.84 12.74 2.10
CA VAL A 244 -5.26 11.58 2.90
C VAL A 244 -5.22 11.91 4.39
N ALA A 245 -4.16 12.56 4.84
CA ALA A 245 -3.98 12.97 6.23
C ALA A 245 -4.86 14.18 6.63
N LYS A 246 -5.60 14.78 5.69
CA LYS A 246 -6.39 16.00 5.92
C LYS A 246 -5.55 17.15 6.50
N ILE A 247 -4.33 17.29 6.03
CA ILE A 247 -3.42 18.38 6.41
C ILE A 247 -3.66 19.55 5.45
N PRO A 248 -4.00 20.75 5.94
CA PRO A 248 -4.23 21.91 5.10
C PRO A 248 -3.00 22.28 4.26
N GLU A 249 -3.22 22.70 3.03
CA GLU A 249 -2.18 23.25 2.18
C GLU A 249 -1.52 24.47 2.86
N PRO A 250 -0.20 24.64 2.74
CA PRO A 250 0.50 25.78 3.35
C PRO A 250 -0.09 27.13 2.96
N SER A 251 -0.55 27.28 1.71
CA SER A 251 -1.23 28.49 1.22
C SER A 251 -2.55 28.75 1.91
N VAL A 252 -3.34 27.72 2.20
CA VAL A 252 -4.62 27.82 2.91
C VAL A 252 -4.38 28.19 4.38
N ALA A 253 -3.38 27.56 5.02
CA ALA A 253 -2.98 27.93 6.37
C ALA A 253 -2.53 29.39 6.45
N ALA A 254 -1.68 29.85 5.53
CA ALA A 254 -1.25 31.26 5.48
C ALA A 254 -2.43 32.21 5.25
N ALA A 255 -3.38 31.85 4.38
CA ALA A 255 -4.59 32.65 4.15
C ALA A 255 -5.48 32.74 5.40
N MET A 256 -5.66 31.64 6.14
CA MET A 256 -6.42 31.64 7.40
C MET A 256 -5.76 32.51 8.46
N PHE A 257 -4.43 32.48 8.60
CA PHE A 257 -3.72 33.38 9.51
C PHE A 257 -3.80 34.84 9.09
N ALA A 258 -3.75 35.14 7.78
CA ALA A 258 -3.91 36.50 7.26
C ALA A 258 -5.32 37.05 7.55
N ILE A 259 -6.37 36.27 7.36
CA ILE A 259 -7.76 36.64 7.66
C ILE A 259 -7.96 36.88 9.16
N ALA A 260 -7.42 35.99 10.01
CA ALA A 260 -7.48 36.15 11.46
C ALA A 260 -6.73 37.41 11.92
N GLY A 261 -5.54 37.68 11.36
CA GLY A 261 -4.76 38.86 11.64
C GLY A 261 -5.47 40.17 11.27
N LEU A 262 -6.09 40.21 10.08
CA LEU A 262 -6.89 41.35 9.62
C LEU A 262 -8.14 41.57 10.48
N GLY A 263 -8.79 40.48 10.92
CA GLY A 263 -9.93 40.52 11.83
C GLY A 263 -9.57 41.19 13.18
N LEU A 264 -8.44 40.77 13.75
CA LEU A 264 -7.92 41.33 15.02
C LEU A 264 -7.53 42.81 14.90
N MET A 265 -6.92 43.23 13.80
CA MET A 265 -6.60 44.66 13.54
C MET A 265 -7.85 45.51 13.41
N LYS A 266 -8.92 45.01 12.77
CA LYS A 266 -10.16 45.73 12.59
C LYS A 266 -10.94 45.91 13.92
N THR A 267 -10.90 44.93 14.80
CA THR A 267 -11.50 45.03 16.14
C THR A 267 -10.72 45.97 17.05
N ARG A 268 -9.37 46.02 16.94
CA ARG A 268 -8.55 46.95 17.71
C ARG A 268 -8.77 48.39 17.31
N ARG A 269 -8.90 48.71 16.01
CA ARG A 269 -9.23 50.05 15.51
C ARG A 269 -10.60 50.57 15.97
N ARG A 270 -11.63 49.66 16.04
CA ARG A 270 -12.96 50.07 16.53
C ARG A 270 -12.96 50.43 18.03
N ARG A 271 -12.08 49.84 18.86
CA ARG A 271 -11.98 50.15 20.29
C ARG A 271 -11.27 51.49 20.57
N GLN A 272 -10.44 51.98 19.66
CA GLN A 272 -9.77 53.28 19.79
C GLN A 272 -10.60 54.46 19.29
N ALA A 273 -11.69 54.21 18.58
CA ALA A 273 -12.57 55.27 18.06
C ALA A 273 -13.78 55.58 18.99
N VAL A 274 -13.82 54.98 20.20
CA VAL A 274 -14.90 55.15 21.19
C VAL A 274 -14.37 55.73 22.52
N LEU A 275 -13.15 56.18 22.55
CA LEU A 275 -12.54 57.01 23.60
C LEU A 275 -12.28 58.42 23.05
#